data_3667fc69077549b06c91ebcadbff9660
#
_entry.id   3667fc69077549b06c91ebcadbff9660
#
_cell.length_a   1.000
_cell.length_b   1.000
_cell.length_c   1.000
_cell.angle_alpha   90.00
_cell.angle_beta   90.00
_cell.angle_gamma   90.00
#
_symmetry.space_group_name_H-M   'P 1'
#
loop_
_entity.id
_entity.type
_entity.pdbx_description
1 polymer ?
#
loop_
_entity_poly.entity_id
_entity_poly.type
_entity_poly.pdbx_seq_one_letter_code
_entity_poly.pdbx_strand_id
1 'polypeptide(L)'
;TESFLFFDIETTGFSRDNTILYLIGCGYFAEEGFQFIQWFNDDGTSEEEILLAFQNILSKKDWQLVTFNGNSFDIPYLKRHYDLNELTCDIEKYPSLDFYQFLKPFQNLFQMTHGKQKDWEQFLGLNREDKYDGGQLIAVYKDYLMSKDEDLLHNLLLHNEDDLLGMKYLLPLFSYRQIFLEDITLQRIAPTNKVFERGNGSIAISCRLPLP
;
A
#
# COMPACT_ATOMS: atom_id res chain seq x y z
N THR A 1 -1.04 18.00 -11.77
CA THR A 1 -0.26 17.05 -10.93
C THR A 1 -1.27 16.30 -10.10
N GLU A 2 -1.40 15.00 -10.36
CA GLU A 2 -2.30 14.13 -9.59
C GLU A 2 -1.87 14.15 -8.12
N SER A 3 -2.84 14.39 -7.25
CA SER A 3 -2.59 14.41 -5.81
C SER A 3 -2.82 12.99 -5.27
N PHE A 4 -1.77 12.20 -5.14
CA PHE A 4 -1.84 10.88 -4.52
C PHE A 4 -1.93 11.00 -3.00
N LEU A 5 -2.86 10.27 -2.41
CA LEU A 5 -2.93 10.00 -0.99
C LEU A 5 -2.76 8.50 -0.77
N PHE A 6 -1.60 8.10 -0.33
CA PHE A 6 -1.35 6.74 0.15
C PHE A 6 -1.99 6.61 1.52
N PHE A 7 -2.67 5.52 1.78
CA PHE A 7 -3.13 5.24 3.13
C PHE A 7 -3.18 3.74 3.40
N ASP A 8 -3.05 3.41 4.67
CA ASP A 8 -3.10 2.08 5.22
C ASP A 8 -3.68 2.14 6.63
N ILE A 9 -4.38 1.08 7.06
CA ILE A 9 -5.02 1.02 8.38
C ILE A 9 -4.58 -0.20 9.15
N GLU A 10 -4.51 -0.04 10.48
CA GLU A 10 -4.25 -1.13 11.41
C GLU A 10 -5.44 -1.37 12.33
N THR A 11 -5.78 -2.65 12.49
CA THR A 11 -6.98 -3.06 13.22
C THR A 11 -6.70 -4.22 14.15
N THR A 12 -7.56 -4.42 15.14
CA THR A 12 -7.44 -5.56 16.07
C THR A 12 -7.96 -6.87 15.51
N GLY A 13 -8.22 -6.95 14.20
CA GLY A 13 -8.65 -8.16 13.51
C GLY A 13 -9.35 -7.88 12.19
N PHE A 14 -9.75 -8.93 11.50
CA PHE A 14 -10.34 -8.84 10.15
C PHE A 14 -11.86 -8.60 10.13
N SER A 15 -12.54 -8.76 11.26
CA SER A 15 -13.98 -8.47 11.36
C SER A 15 -14.21 -6.97 11.35
N ARG A 16 -15.22 -6.53 10.59
CA ARG A 16 -15.58 -5.10 10.50
C ARG A 16 -16.55 -4.65 11.61
N ASP A 17 -17.07 -5.56 12.41
CA ASP A 17 -18.10 -5.24 13.41
C ASP A 17 -17.62 -5.31 14.85
N ASN A 18 -16.58 -6.12 15.13
CA ASN A 18 -16.15 -6.43 16.50
C ASN A 18 -14.65 -6.22 16.71
N THR A 19 -14.08 -5.27 16.00
CA THR A 19 -12.65 -4.92 16.07
C THR A 19 -12.50 -3.42 16.24
N ILE A 20 -11.32 -2.99 16.64
CA ILE A 20 -10.97 -1.59 16.84
C ILE A 20 -10.03 -1.17 15.73
N LEU A 21 -10.29 -0.04 15.11
CA LEU A 21 -9.35 0.69 14.28
C LEU A 21 -8.38 1.43 15.19
N TYR A 22 -7.11 1.03 15.20
CA TYR A 22 -6.17 1.67 16.11
C TYR A 22 -5.14 2.58 15.44
N LEU A 23 -4.99 2.49 14.13
CA LEU A 23 -4.07 3.35 13.41
C LEU A 23 -4.58 3.62 11.99
N ILE A 24 -4.52 4.87 11.56
CA ILE A 24 -4.60 5.25 10.15
C ILE A 24 -3.32 5.98 9.80
N GLY A 25 -2.59 5.47 8.81
CA GLY A 25 -1.45 6.14 8.21
C GLY A 25 -1.79 6.74 6.87
N CYS A 26 -1.30 7.94 6.59
CA CYS A 26 -1.41 8.61 5.30
C CYS A 26 -0.05 9.13 4.83
N GLY A 27 0.23 8.96 3.53
CA GLY A 27 1.41 9.53 2.88
C GLY A 27 1.04 10.34 1.63
N TYR A 28 1.74 11.42 1.36
CA TYR A 28 1.52 12.24 0.18
C TYR A 28 2.77 13.02 -0.23
N PHE A 29 2.83 13.43 -1.49
CA PHE A 29 3.91 14.28 -1.97
C PHE A 29 3.61 15.76 -1.70
N ALA A 30 4.55 16.44 -1.06
CA ALA A 30 4.58 17.88 -0.84
C ALA A 30 5.81 18.51 -1.54
N GLU A 31 5.97 19.81 -1.49
CA GLU A 31 7.14 20.50 -2.06
C GLU A 31 8.47 20.03 -1.45
N GLU A 32 8.45 19.69 -0.17
CA GLU A 32 9.62 19.23 0.60
C GLU A 32 9.89 17.72 0.46
N GLY A 33 9.10 17.01 -0.34
CA GLY A 33 9.21 15.57 -0.55
C GLY A 33 8.00 14.78 -0.07
N PHE A 34 8.21 13.50 0.18
CA PHE A 34 7.14 12.63 0.68
C PHE A 34 6.95 12.86 2.18
N GLN A 35 5.73 13.22 2.55
CA GLN A 35 5.30 13.44 3.93
C GLN A 35 4.35 12.33 4.33
N PHE A 36 4.39 11.92 5.62
CA PHE A 36 3.40 11.02 6.17
C PHE A 36 2.87 11.51 7.51
N ILE A 37 1.66 11.11 7.84
CA ILE A 37 0.96 11.41 9.08
C ILE A 37 0.33 10.11 9.56
N GLN A 38 0.42 9.85 10.85
CA GLN A 38 -0.23 8.71 11.50
C GLN A 38 -1.13 9.21 12.62
N TRP A 39 -2.36 8.70 12.68
CA TRP A 39 -3.28 8.91 13.79
C TRP A 39 -3.47 7.59 14.52
N PHE A 40 -3.14 7.61 15.78
CA PHE A 40 -3.08 6.41 16.62
C PHE A 40 -4.09 6.48 17.76
N ASN A 41 -4.88 5.43 17.94
CA ASN A 41 -5.84 5.26 19.02
C ASN A 41 -5.10 4.73 20.25
N ASP A 42 -4.61 5.67 21.06
CA ASP A 42 -3.74 5.40 22.20
C ASP A 42 -4.42 4.66 23.36
N ASP A 43 -5.71 4.82 23.53
CA ASP A 43 -6.48 4.30 24.66
C ASP A 43 -7.45 3.16 24.30
N GLY A 44 -7.61 2.85 23.01
CA GLY A 44 -8.56 1.86 22.51
C GLY A 44 -10.00 2.37 22.41
N THR A 45 -10.25 3.66 22.69
CA THR A 45 -11.58 4.30 22.69
C THR A 45 -11.68 5.51 21.77
N SER A 46 -10.56 6.07 21.33
CA SER A 46 -10.47 7.29 20.49
C SER A 46 -10.55 7.00 18.98
N GLU A 47 -11.41 6.05 18.59
CA GLU A 47 -11.57 5.70 17.17
C GLU A 47 -12.25 6.82 16.38
N GLU A 48 -13.24 7.48 16.98
CA GLU A 48 -13.96 8.59 16.34
C GLU A 48 -13.00 9.73 15.95
N GLU A 49 -12.06 10.06 16.83
CA GLU A 49 -11.09 11.14 16.61
C GLU A 49 -10.16 10.84 15.42
N ILE A 50 -9.69 9.60 15.28
CA ILE A 50 -8.82 9.24 14.14
C ILE A 50 -9.61 9.17 12.84
N LEU A 51 -10.88 8.76 12.86
CA LEU A 51 -11.77 8.80 11.70
C LEU A 51 -12.04 10.23 11.24
N LEU A 52 -12.31 11.15 12.17
CA LEU A 52 -12.50 12.57 11.86
C LEU A 52 -11.21 13.23 11.33
N ALA A 53 -10.05 12.87 11.86
CA ALA A 53 -8.77 13.35 11.38
C ALA A 53 -8.50 12.88 9.93
N PHE A 54 -8.81 11.62 9.61
CA PHE A 54 -8.72 11.08 8.26
C PHE A 54 -9.72 11.76 7.30
N GLN A 55 -10.96 11.99 7.73
CA GLN A 55 -11.95 12.73 6.95
C GLN A 55 -11.48 14.16 6.62
N ASN A 56 -10.82 14.80 7.58
CA ASN A 56 -10.28 16.14 7.39
C ASN A 56 -9.18 16.17 6.30
N ILE A 57 -8.27 15.19 6.24
CA ILE A 57 -7.27 15.16 5.16
C ILE A 57 -7.90 14.84 3.81
N LEU A 58 -8.89 13.94 3.77
CA LEU A 58 -9.63 13.63 2.55
C LEU A 58 -10.29 14.88 1.95
N SER A 59 -10.83 15.77 2.79
CA SER A 59 -11.55 16.97 2.34
C SER A 59 -10.63 18.07 1.77
N LYS A 60 -9.31 17.97 1.93
CA LYS A 60 -8.37 19.04 1.54
C LYS A 60 -8.13 19.15 0.03
N LYS A 61 -8.29 18.04 -0.70
CA LYS A 61 -7.98 17.97 -2.14
C LYS A 61 -8.82 16.89 -2.82
N ASP A 62 -8.88 16.95 -4.15
CA ASP A 62 -9.35 15.83 -4.97
C ASP A 62 -8.22 14.79 -5.05
N TRP A 63 -8.23 13.87 -4.11
CA TRP A 63 -7.20 12.85 -4.00
C TRP A 63 -7.44 11.69 -4.98
N GLN A 64 -6.35 11.12 -5.48
CA GLN A 64 -6.28 9.74 -5.97
C GLN A 64 -5.79 8.89 -4.81
N LEU A 65 -6.66 8.03 -4.26
CA LEU A 65 -6.29 7.13 -3.18
C LEU A 65 -5.36 6.03 -3.69
N VAL A 66 -4.34 5.71 -2.93
CA VAL A 66 -3.37 4.65 -3.23
C VAL A 66 -3.28 3.70 -2.04
N THR A 67 -3.52 2.41 -2.29
CA THR A 67 -3.54 1.39 -1.24
C THR A 67 -2.90 0.10 -1.71
N PHE A 68 -2.62 -0.82 -0.79
CA PHE A 68 -2.30 -2.21 -1.10
C PHE A 68 -3.39 -3.13 -0.57
N ASN A 69 -4.24 -3.66 -1.46
CA ASN A 69 -5.45 -4.45 -1.14
C ASN A 69 -6.56 -3.67 -0.42
N GLY A 70 -6.49 -2.34 -0.41
CA GLY A 70 -7.42 -1.48 0.31
C GLY A 70 -8.84 -1.49 -0.22
N ASN A 71 -9.03 -1.76 -1.52
CA ASN A 71 -10.37 -1.92 -2.09
C ASN A 71 -11.13 -3.12 -1.49
N SER A 72 -10.40 -4.14 -1.00
CA SER A 72 -10.99 -5.34 -0.39
C SER A 72 -11.08 -5.26 1.13
N PHE A 73 -10.19 -4.50 1.77
CA PHE A 73 -10.11 -4.43 3.23
C PHE A 73 -10.30 -3.02 3.78
N ASP A 74 -9.37 -2.10 3.56
CA ASP A 74 -9.31 -0.79 4.22
C ASP A 74 -10.54 0.07 3.96
N ILE A 75 -10.90 0.26 2.68
CA ILE A 75 -12.05 1.10 2.31
C ILE A 75 -13.37 0.55 2.87
N PRO A 76 -13.72 -0.75 2.68
CA PRO A 76 -14.91 -1.31 3.28
C PRO A 76 -14.88 -1.33 4.82
N TYR A 77 -13.70 -1.46 5.42
CA TYR A 77 -13.54 -1.40 6.88
C TYR A 77 -13.84 0.02 7.38
N LEU A 78 -13.19 1.02 6.81
CA LEU A 78 -13.42 2.43 7.16
C LEU A 78 -14.89 2.82 7.00
N LYS A 79 -15.53 2.47 5.89
CA LYS A 79 -16.96 2.74 5.70
C LYS A 79 -17.80 2.20 6.85
N ARG A 80 -17.58 0.94 7.22
CA ARG A 80 -18.31 0.32 8.32
C ARG A 80 -18.07 1.02 9.66
N HIS A 81 -16.82 1.44 9.93
CA HIS A 81 -16.49 2.13 11.17
C HIS A 81 -16.97 3.58 11.20
N TYR A 82 -17.06 4.27 10.06
CA TYR A 82 -17.81 5.54 10.00
C TYR A 82 -19.29 5.34 10.34
N ASP A 83 -19.94 4.31 9.81
CA ASP A 83 -21.34 4.00 10.14
C ASP A 83 -21.52 3.64 11.62
N LEU A 84 -20.62 2.85 12.21
CA LEU A 84 -20.67 2.47 13.64
C LEU A 84 -20.51 3.65 14.59
N ASN A 85 -19.75 4.66 14.19
CA ASN A 85 -19.54 5.90 14.94
C ASN A 85 -20.55 7.01 14.56
N GLU A 86 -21.60 6.67 13.79
CA GLU A 86 -22.63 7.63 13.33
C GLU A 86 -22.03 8.81 12.53
N LEU A 87 -20.88 8.60 11.92
CA LEU A 87 -20.19 9.57 11.07
C LEU A 87 -20.50 9.33 9.58
N THR A 88 -20.41 10.38 8.78
CA THR A 88 -20.57 10.29 7.33
C THR A 88 -19.23 10.49 6.64
N CYS A 89 -18.86 9.58 5.73
CA CYS A 89 -17.68 9.75 4.90
C CYS A 89 -17.91 9.19 3.50
N ASP A 90 -17.71 10.04 2.49
CA ASP A 90 -17.82 9.67 1.08
C ASP A 90 -16.44 9.24 0.53
N ILE A 91 -15.77 8.29 1.17
CA ILE A 91 -14.46 7.82 0.71
C ILE A 91 -14.52 7.27 -0.71
N GLU A 92 -15.67 6.70 -1.11
CA GLU A 92 -15.89 6.13 -2.44
C GLU A 92 -15.95 7.17 -3.57
N LYS A 93 -16.09 8.46 -3.27
CA LYS A 93 -16.02 9.50 -4.29
C LYS A 93 -14.61 9.70 -4.85
N TYR A 94 -13.60 9.27 -4.10
CA TYR A 94 -12.21 9.38 -4.52
C TYR A 94 -11.81 8.18 -5.37
N PRO A 95 -11.21 8.40 -6.56
CA PRO A 95 -10.65 7.30 -7.34
C PRO A 95 -9.64 6.51 -6.53
N SER A 96 -9.72 5.18 -6.57
CA SER A 96 -8.79 4.31 -5.84
C SER A 96 -7.89 3.54 -6.78
N LEU A 97 -6.60 3.54 -6.48
CA LEU A 97 -5.55 2.78 -7.11
C LEU A 97 -5.05 1.72 -6.12
N ASP A 98 -5.44 0.48 -6.34
CA ASP A 98 -5.07 -0.64 -5.48
C ASP A 98 -3.91 -1.43 -6.10
N PHE A 99 -2.73 -1.35 -5.48
CA PHE A 99 -1.54 -2.04 -5.95
C PHE A 99 -1.72 -3.56 -6.03
N TYR A 100 -2.42 -4.18 -5.10
CA TYR A 100 -2.64 -5.62 -5.14
C TYR A 100 -3.42 -6.02 -6.40
N GLN A 101 -4.52 -5.32 -6.69
CA GLN A 101 -5.33 -5.59 -7.88
C GLN A 101 -4.56 -5.31 -9.17
N PHE A 102 -3.74 -4.25 -9.15
CA PHE A 102 -2.92 -3.87 -10.29
C PHE A 102 -1.80 -4.90 -10.56
N LEU A 103 -1.10 -5.38 -9.53
CA LEU A 103 0.06 -6.25 -9.63
C LEU A 103 -0.30 -7.74 -9.75
N LYS A 104 -1.46 -8.15 -9.26
CA LYS A 104 -1.92 -9.55 -9.26
C LYS A 104 -1.81 -10.26 -10.62
N PRO A 105 -2.18 -9.65 -11.78
CA PRO A 105 -2.03 -10.29 -13.09
C PRO A 105 -0.56 -10.61 -13.45
N PHE A 106 0.38 -9.86 -12.90
CA PHE A 106 1.81 -10.00 -13.18
C PHE A 106 2.54 -10.93 -12.21
N GLN A 107 1.89 -11.37 -11.15
CA GLN A 107 2.47 -12.20 -10.09
C GLN A 107 3.19 -13.44 -10.65
N ASN A 108 2.55 -14.17 -11.56
CA ASN A 108 3.14 -15.35 -12.18
C ASN A 108 4.34 -15.02 -13.10
N LEU A 109 4.26 -13.88 -13.80
CA LEU A 109 5.32 -13.43 -14.69
C LEU A 109 6.62 -13.13 -13.91
N PHE A 110 6.48 -12.55 -12.73
CA PHE A 110 7.60 -12.25 -11.83
C PHE A 110 7.93 -13.39 -10.87
N GLN A 111 7.30 -14.57 -11.04
CA GLN A 111 7.53 -15.78 -10.22
C GLN A 111 7.30 -15.55 -8.71
N MET A 112 6.35 -14.67 -8.37
CA MET A 112 5.98 -14.36 -7.00
C MET A 112 5.14 -15.46 -6.38
N THR A 113 5.46 -15.89 -5.17
CA THR A 113 4.75 -16.98 -4.49
C THR A 113 3.41 -16.51 -3.89
N HIS A 114 3.37 -15.32 -3.28
CA HIS A 114 2.18 -14.84 -2.55
C HIS A 114 1.67 -13.48 -3.06
N GLY A 115 2.52 -12.63 -3.62
CA GLY A 115 2.13 -11.30 -4.13
C GLY A 115 1.69 -10.32 -3.04
N LYS A 116 2.16 -10.52 -1.81
CA LYS A 116 2.01 -9.55 -0.72
C LYS A 116 2.86 -8.32 -1.00
N GLN A 117 2.58 -7.21 -0.34
CA GLN A 117 3.37 -5.99 -0.49
C GLN A 117 4.85 -6.23 -0.25
N LYS A 118 5.21 -6.92 0.83
CA LYS A 118 6.60 -7.29 1.17
C LYS A 118 7.31 -8.11 0.08
N ASP A 119 6.57 -8.96 -0.65
CA ASP A 119 7.15 -9.74 -1.76
C ASP A 119 7.57 -8.82 -2.92
N TRP A 120 6.74 -7.83 -3.25
CA TRP A 120 7.03 -6.84 -4.29
C TRP A 120 8.15 -5.89 -3.91
N GLU A 121 8.18 -5.48 -2.65
CA GLU A 121 9.28 -4.67 -2.11
C GLU A 121 10.61 -5.43 -2.16
N GLN A 122 10.63 -6.68 -1.73
CA GLN A 122 11.80 -7.52 -1.81
C GLN A 122 12.27 -7.72 -3.27
N PHE A 123 11.32 -7.86 -4.21
CA PHE A 123 11.62 -7.93 -5.64
C PHE A 123 12.33 -6.65 -6.13
N LEU A 124 11.97 -5.49 -5.61
CA LEU A 124 12.63 -4.21 -5.89
C LEU A 124 13.94 -4.01 -5.10
N GLY A 125 14.32 -4.95 -4.25
CA GLY A 125 15.52 -4.87 -3.42
C GLY A 125 15.34 -4.01 -2.16
N LEU A 126 14.11 -3.75 -1.75
CA LEU A 126 13.80 -3.01 -0.54
C LEU A 126 13.81 -3.96 0.67
N ASN A 127 14.40 -3.50 1.76
CA ASN A 127 14.37 -4.19 3.05
C ASN A 127 13.60 -3.32 4.04
N ARG A 128 12.70 -3.94 4.79
CA ARG A 128 11.96 -3.28 5.86
C ARG A 128 12.72 -3.33 7.19
N GLU A 129 12.40 -2.40 8.05
CA GLU A 129 12.87 -2.38 9.43
C GLU A 129 11.89 -3.08 10.39
N ASP A 130 10.60 -3.18 10.01
CA ASP A 130 9.57 -3.83 10.80
C ASP A 130 9.84 -5.35 10.96
N LYS A 131 9.58 -5.86 12.17
CA LYS A 131 9.83 -7.26 12.55
C LYS A 131 8.56 -8.11 12.61
N TYR A 132 7.40 -7.47 12.60
CA TYR A 132 6.11 -8.10 12.82
C TYR A 132 5.31 -8.23 11.51
N ASP A 133 4.39 -9.17 11.48
CA ASP A 133 3.30 -9.18 10.51
C ASP A 133 2.04 -8.58 11.13
N GLY A 134 1.07 -8.18 10.29
CA GLY A 134 -0.16 -7.54 10.75
C GLY A 134 -0.96 -8.38 11.77
N GLY A 135 -0.87 -9.71 11.71
CA GLY A 135 -1.52 -10.58 12.69
C GLY A 135 -0.86 -10.53 14.07
N GLN A 136 0.46 -10.43 14.11
CA GLN A 136 1.23 -10.30 15.36
C GLN A 136 1.02 -8.94 16.02
N LEU A 137 0.82 -7.88 15.25
CA LEU A 137 0.58 -6.53 15.75
C LEU A 137 -0.71 -6.40 16.57
N ILE A 138 -1.70 -7.27 16.34
CA ILE A 138 -2.91 -7.33 17.17
C ILE A 138 -2.56 -7.61 18.64
N ALA A 139 -1.63 -8.54 18.89
CA ALA A 139 -1.17 -8.83 20.24
C ALA A 139 -0.32 -7.68 20.79
N VAL A 140 0.58 -7.11 19.97
CA VAL A 140 1.41 -5.95 20.34
C VAL A 140 0.55 -4.77 20.78
N TYR A 141 -0.53 -4.45 20.04
CA TYR A 141 -1.43 -3.37 20.42
C TYR A 141 -2.15 -3.64 21.74
N LYS A 142 -2.61 -4.86 22.00
CA LYS A 142 -3.24 -5.22 23.28
C LYS A 142 -2.26 -5.10 24.44
N ASP A 143 -1.03 -5.53 24.25
CA ASP A 143 0.03 -5.40 25.26
C ASP A 143 0.38 -3.92 25.50
N TYR A 144 0.41 -3.11 24.44
CA TYR A 144 0.59 -1.67 24.53
C TYR A 144 -0.53 -0.99 25.35
N LEU A 145 -1.79 -1.33 25.10
CA LEU A 145 -2.89 -0.74 25.87
C LEU A 145 -2.78 -0.98 27.39
N MET A 146 -2.19 -2.11 27.78
CA MET A 146 -2.00 -2.45 29.20
C MET A 146 -0.73 -1.84 29.81
N SER A 147 0.36 -1.78 29.04
CA SER A 147 1.67 -1.41 29.55
C SER A 147 2.05 0.04 29.25
N LYS A 148 1.53 0.61 28.17
CA LYS A 148 1.95 1.89 27.58
C LYS A 148 3.46 1.93 27.27
N ASP A 149 4.00 0.78 26.90
CA ASP A 149 5.41 0.63 26.56
C ASP A 149 5.74 1.33 25.24
N GLU A 150 6.71 2.23 25.26
CA GLU A 150 7.10 3.04 24.10
C GLU A 150 7.73 2.19 22.97
N ASP A 151 8.41 1.09 23.29
CA ASP A 151 8.98 0.19 22.29
C ASP A 151 7.86 -0.55 21.51
N LEU A 152 6.76 -0.91 22.19
CA LEU A 152 5.59 -1.49 21.54
C LEU A 152 4.91 -0.46 20.62
N LEU A 153 4.74 0.77 21.08
CA LEU A 153 4.20 1.87 20.26
C LEU A 153 5.07 2.11 19.03
N HIS A 154 6.37 2.17 19.20
CA HIS A 154 7.31 2.36 18.10
C HIS A 154 7.15 1.26 17.03
N ASN A 155 7.03 0.00 17.44
CA ASN A 155 6.84 -1.10 16.49
C ASN A 155 5.51 -1.03 15.73
N LEU A 156 4.43 -0.59 16.40
CA LEU A 156 3.11 -0.39 15.76
C LEU A 156 3.16 0.71 14.70
N LEU A 157 3.79 1.84 15.03
CA LEU A 157 3.94 2.97 14.10
C LEU A 157 4.87 2.64 12.94
N LEU A 158 6.00 1.97 13.22
CA LEU A 158 7.00 1.59 12.23
C LEU A 158 6.42 0.67 11.14
N HIS A 159 5.59 -0.30 11.53
CA HIS A 159 4.97 -1.21 10.56
C HIS A 159 4.14 -0.46 9.52
N ASN A 160 3.25 0.40 9.96
CA ASN A 160 2.41 1.21 9.08
C ASN A 160 3.24 2.24 8.27
N GLU A 161 4.31 2.81 8.85
CA GLU A 161 5.25 3.67 8.12
C GLU A 161 5.93 2.89 6.98
N ASP A 162 6.41 1.68 7.24
CA ASP A 162 7.02 0.81 6.23
C ASP A 162 6.02 0.42 5.12
N ASP A 163 4.73 0.22 5.46
CA ASP A 163 3.68 -0.03 4.47
C ASP A 163 3.46 1.19 3.55
N LEU A 164 3.40 2.40 4.11
CA LEU A 164 3.25 3.64 3.34
C LEU A 164 4.47 3.90 2.44
N LEU A 165 5.68 3.75 2.98
CA LEU A 165 6.92 3.91 2.23
C LEU A 165 7.07 2.84 1.15
N GLY A 166 6.71 1.60 1.47
CA GLY A 166 6.68 0.49 0.53
C GLY A 166 5.80 0.80 -0.68
N MET A 167 4.56 1.24 -0.47
CA MET A 167 3.66 1.65 -1.55
C MET A 167 4.25 2.76 -2.43
N LYS A 168 4.90 3.77 -1.82
CA LYS A 168 5.61 4.81 -2.58
C LYS A 168 6.66 4.23 -3.52
N TYR A 169 7.43 3.28 -3.04
CA TYR A 169 8.49 2.63 -3.84
C TYR A 169 7.94 1.65 -4.89
N LEU A 170 6.68 1.21 -4.77
CA LEU A 170 6.02 0.40 -5.80
C LEU A 170 5.50 1.22 -7.00
N LEU A 171 5.42 2.56 -6.90
CA LEU A 171 4.93 3.42 -7.99
C LEU A 171 5.59 3.15 -9.36
N PRO A 172 6.91 2.93 -9.48
CA PRO A 172 7.53 2.64 -10.77
C PRO A 172 6.98 1.40 -11.45
N LEU A 173 6.39 0.45 -10.71
CA LEU A 173 5.79 -0.76 -11.27
C LEU A 173 4.61 -0.45 -12.20
N PHE A 174 3.95 0.71 -12.07
CA PHE A 174 2.93 1.13 -13.03
C PHE A 174 3.46 1.32 -14.44
N SER A 175 4.73 1.69 -14.59
CA SER A 175 5.37 1.84 -15.90
C SER A 175 5.43 0.51 -16.65
N TYR A 176 5.53 -0.62 -15.94
CA TYR A 176 5.58 -1.94 -16.57
C TYR A 176 4.25 -2.32 -17.24
N ARG A 177 3.11 -1.81 -16.74
CA ARG A 177 1.82 -2.05 -17.38
C ARG A 177 1.79 -1.56 -18.83
N GLN A 178 2.37 -0.41 -19.10
CA GLN A 178 2.44 0.13 -20.47
C GLN A 178 3.22 -0.80 -21.40
N ILE A 179 4.28 -1.42 -20.89
CA ILE A 179 5.09 -2.38 -21.67
C ILE A 179 4.29 -3.64 -22.02
N PHE A 180 3.37 -4.08 -21.15
CA PHE A 180 2.59 -5.31 -21.36
C PHE A 180 1.23 -5.09 -22.03
N LEU A 181 0.69 -3.88 -22.01
CA LEU A 181 -0.61 -3.56 -22.59
C LEU A 181 -0.50 -2.84 -23.95
N GLU A 182 0.61 -2.18 -24.24
CA GLU A 182 0.87 -1.63 -25.56
C GLU A 182 1.42 -2.75 -26.47
N ASP A 183 0.89 -2.86 -27.69
CA ASP A 183 1.50 -3.64 -28.75
C ASP A 183 2.96 -3.16 -28.93
N ILE A 184 3.90 -3.88 -28.33
CA ILE A 184 5.32 -3.62 -28.51
C ILE A 184 5.63 -4.00 -29.96
N THR A 185 5.49 -3.06 -30.88
CA THR A 185 5.99 -3.23 -32.21
C THR A 185 7.52 -3.38 -32.12
N LEU A 186 8.04 -4.48 -32.66
CA LEU A 186 9.48 -4.81 -32.70
C LEU A 186 10.38 -3.65 -33.24
N GLN A 187 9.78 -2.63 -33.84
CA GLN A 187 10.45 -1.41 -34.30
C GLN A 187 10.94 -0.48 -33.18
N ARG A 188 10.46 -0.62 -31.94
CA ARG A 188 10.94 0.16 -30.78
C ARG A 188 12.04 -0.51 -29.97
N ILE A 189 12.36 -1.77 -30.28
CA ILE A 189 13.47 -2.47 -29.66
C ILE A 189 14.73 -2.07 -30.43
N ALA A 190 15.55 -1.19 -29.82
CA ALA A 190 16.88 -0.88 -30.41
C ALA A 190 17.67 -2.18 -30.62
N PRO A 191 18.29 -2.39 -31.78
CA PRO A 191 19.06 -3.60 -32.03
C PRO A 191 20.24 -3.65 -31.05
N THR A 192 20.12 -4.45 -30.03
CA THR A 192 21.29 -4.84 -29.25
C THR A 192 21.98 -5.92 -30.03
N ASN A 193 23.30 -5.80 -30.24
CA ASN A 193 24.15 -6.77 -30.96
C ASN A 193 24.24 -8.13 -30.25
N LYS A 194 23.12 -8.70 -29.82
CA LYS A 194 23.04 -10.00 -29.17
C LYS A 194 22.32 -11.00 -30.07
N VAL A 195 23.02 -12.07 -30.32
CA VAL A 195 22.61 -13.25 -31.09
C VAL A 195 21.39 -13.87 -30.43
N PHE A 196 20.34 -14.11 -31.22
CA PHE A 196 19.15 -14.85 -30.81
C PHE A 196 19.42 -16.35 -31.05
N GLU A 197 19.42 -17.14 -30.00
CA GLU A 197 19.38 -18.59 -30.13
C GLU A 197 17.92 -19.06 -30.20
N ARG A 198 17.60 -19.77 -31.29
CA ARG A 198 16.34 -20.47 -31.45
C ARG A 198 16.43 -21.84 -30.77
N GLY A 199 15.72 -22.00 -29.65
CA GLY A 199 15.48 -23.32 -29.04
C GLY A 199 13.98 -23.58 -28.96
N ASN A 200 13.52 -24.69 -29.54
CA ASN A 200 12.19 -25.31 -29.34
C ASN A 200 10.96 -24.36 -29.30
N GLY A 201 10.86 -23.46 -30.27
CA GLY A 201 9.63 -22.64 -30.44
C GLY A 201 9.46 -21.46 -29.47
N SER A 202 10.42 -21.20 -28.59
CA SER A 202 10.44 -20.02 -27.74
C SER A 202 11.43 -18.97 -28.24
N ILE A 203 11.01 -17.69 -28.20
CA ILE A 203 11.90 -16.56 -28.52
C ILE A 203 12.24 -15.91 -27.17
N ALA A 204 13.52 -15.95 -26.78
CA ALA A 204 13.98 -15.18 -25.63
C ALA A 204 14.36 -13.77 -26.12
N ILE A 205 13.66 -12.75 -25.61
CA ILE A 205 13.98 -11.35 -25.86
C ILE A 205 14.65 -10.81 -24.60
N SER A 206 15.93 -10.45 -24.69
CA SER A 206 16.62 -9.72 -23.62
C SER A 206 16.51 -8.23 -23.91
N CYS A 207 15.74 -7.50 -23.15
CA CYS A 207 15.69 -6.04 -23.21
C CYS A 207 16.31 -5.45 -21.95
N ARG A 208 17.09 -4.37 -22.12
CA ARG A 208 17.50 -3.53 -21.01
C ARG A 208 16.42 -2.45 -20.86
N LEU A 209 15.62 -2.55 -19.80
CA LEU A 209 14.71 -1.47 -19.46
C LEU A 209 15.55 -0.31 -18.93
N PRO A 210 15.28 0.94 -19.35
CA PRO A 210 15.86 2.08 -18.67
C PRO A 210 15.34 2.06 -17.23
N LEU A 211 16.25 1.95 -16.27
CA LEU A 211 15.90 2.22 -14.88
C LEU A 211 15.58 3.71 -14.76
N PRO A 212 14.56 4.08 -13.97
CA PRO A 212 14.22 5.46 -13.73
C PRO A 212 15.36 6.21 -13.05
#